data_9b14449e655507dff86abf9ccdc674a7
#
_entry.id   9b14449e655507dff86abf9ccdc674a7
#
_cell.length_a   1.000
_cell.length_b   1.000
_cell.length_c   1.000
_cell.angle_alpha   90.00
_cell.angle_beta   90.00
_cell.angle_gamma   90.00
#
_symmetry.space_group_name_H-M   'P 1'
#
loop_
_entity.id
_entity.type
_entity.pdbx_description
1 polymer ?
#
loop_
_entity_poly.entity_id
_entity_poly.type
_entity_poly.pdbx_seq_one_letter_code
_entity_poly.pdbx_strand_id
1 'polypeptide(L)'
;MNAKEIHQRLKNINFDLDLIDTVIYHNNCPDGFSSAWIIWRYLKNDATYKGITPDNLPPYTQFKNKYVIFVDLSTPYEYIEKVKSVAKNLLVIDHHETYASQIEHHSNVIFDREHSAIYITWRTFNPDEKIPQFVRYIEDNDLATYQIKNTEAFVSALGTKLPFHHIDFFKLWDKLMNPAFVDSLLSDGAKYNEFKNYILKRNLHIAEPMKLGGYKVLVANFGAVGLASDLGNKLSEQNPQYNFVILWSYHSANKEYSIMLRTRHDNIDLSKLAKLYNGGGHPRASRFAWKNDITDLWKELNTKLSDKELKNTFKISRKTLKNTTKSFNMKSKNFKKSKKEIKSIRNTDEL
;
A
#
# COMPACT_ATOMS: atom_id res chain seq x y z
N MET A 1 6.64 -16.37 -0.94
CA MET A 1 7.28 -17.47 -0.14
C MET A 1 6.21 -18.37 0.47
N ASN A 2 6.45 -19.67 0.58
CA ASN A 2 5.57 -20.58 1.33
C ASN A 2 6.03 -20.76 2.80
N ALA A 3 5.18 -21.40 3.64
CA ALA A 3 5.49 -21.56 5.06
C ALA A 3 6.81 -22.28 5.35
N LYS A 4 7.21 -23.27 4.52
CA LYS A 4 8.49 -23.97 4.69
C LYS A 4 9.69 -23.08 4.42
N GLU A 5 9.60 -22.22 3.40
CA GLU A 5 10.65 -21.26 3.06
C GLU A 5 10.82 -20.20 4.15
N ILE A 6 9.70 -19.68 4.68
CA ILE A 6 9.70 -18.74 5.81
C ILE A 6 10.34 -19.39 7.05
N HIS A 7 9.94 -20.61 7.39
CA HIS A 7 10.47 -21.32 8.54
C HIS A 7 11.96 -21.62 8.40
N GLN A 8 12.43 -22.00 7.20
CA GLN A 8 13.86 -22.19 6.93
C GLN A 8 14.63 -20.88 7.07
N ARG A 9 14.04 -19.76 6.62
CA ARG A 9 14.62 -18.42 6.77
C ARG A 9 14.76 -18.05 8.25
N LEU A 10 13.71 -18.26 9.06
CA LEU A 10 13.75 -18.04 10.52
C LEU A 10 14.85 -18.83 11.21
N LYS A 11 15.01 -20.12 10.86
CA LYS A 11 16.10 -20.94 11.38
C LYS A 11 17.48 -20.37 11.02
N ASN A 12 17.64 -19.90 9.80
CA ASN A 12 18.90 -19.30 9.35
C ASN A 12 19.22 -17.99 10.07
N ILE A 13 18.18 -17.19 10.40
CA ILE A 13 18.31 -15.95 11.18
C ILE A 13 18.64 -16.27 12.66
N ASN A 14 18.33 -17.49 13.11
CA ASN A 14 18.42 -17.90 14.51
C ASN A 14 17.62 -16.94 15.43
N PHE A 15 16.39 -16.61 15.01
CA PHE A 15 15.51 -15.70 15.72
C PHE A 15 14.43 -16.49 16.46
N ASP A 16 14.39 -16.34 17.78
CA ASP A 16 13.37 -16.94 18.63
C ASP A 16 12.16 -16.01 18.77
N LEU A 17 11.01 -16.44 18.25
CA LEU A 17 9.77 -15.66 18.25
C LEU A 17 9.22 -15.43 19.67
N ASP A 18 9.48 -16.33 20.60
CA ASP A 18 8.99 -16.23 21.98
C ASP A 18 9.75 -15.16 22.81
N LEU A 19 10.91 -14.74 22.32
CA LEU A 19 11.75 -13.73 22.97
C LEU A 19 11.49 -12.29 22.48
N ILE A 20 10.57 -12.09 21.56
CA ILE A 20 10.25 -10.74 21.05
C ILE A 20 9.76 -9.86 22.19
N ASP A 21 10.47 -8.77 22.45
CA ASP A 21 10.10 -7.77 23.44
C ASP A 21 9.68 -6.43 22.82
N THR A 22 9.98 -6.20 21.54
CA THR A 22 9.71 -4.94 20.85
C THR A 22 9.25 -5.17 19.41
N VAL A 23 8.05 -4.68 19.11
CA VAL A 23 7.42 -4.75 17.77
C VAL A 23 7.27 -3.34 17.21
N ILE A 24 7.89 -3.08 16.07
CA ILE A 24 7.74 -1.82 15.32
C ILE A 24 6.98 -2.13 14.04
N TYR A 25 5.91 -1.39 13.78
CA TYR A 25 5.04 -1.65 12.65
C TYR A 25 4.64 -0.37 11.91
N HIS A 26 4.28 -0.51 10.64
CA HIS A 26 3.74 0.59 9.84
C HIS A 26 2.38 1.01 10.37
N ASN A 27 2.31 2.25 10.87
CA ASN A 27 1.09 2.81 11.47
C ASN A 27 0.12 3.31 10.39
N ASN A 28 -1.15 3.40 10.75
CA ASN A 28 -2.24 3.85 9.85
C ASN A 28 -2.35 3.05 8.55
N CYS A 29 -1.81 1.84 8.53
CA CYS A 29 -1.92 0.87 7.46
C CYS A 29 -2.60 -0.41 7.97
N PRO A 30 -3.65 -0.93 7.32
CA PRO A 30 -4.26 -2.21 7.71
C PRO A 30 -3.28 -3.38 7.69
N ASP A 31 -2.34 -3.41 6.75
CA ASP A 31 -1.34 -4.47 6.61
C ASP A 31 -0.35 -4.45 7.79
N GLY A 32 0.27 -3.30 8.08
CA GLY A 32 1.19 -3.16 9.21
C GLY A 32 0.52 -3.36 10.57
N PHE A 33 -0.68 -2.79 10.76
CA PHE A 33 -1.41 -2.93 12.01
C PHE A 33 -1.84 -4.38 12.27
N SER A 34 -2.38 -5.06 11.27
CA SER A 34 -2.78 -6.47 11.42
C SER A 34 -1.59 -7.42 11.58
N SER A 35 -0.46 -7.11 10.97
CA SER A 35 0.79 -7.84 11.21
C SER A 35 1.22 -7.73 12.68
N ALA A 36 1.20 -6.52 13.24
CA ALA A 36 1.48 -6.32 14.66
C ALA A 36 0.44 -6.99 15.57
N TRP A 37 -0.85 -6.97 15.20
CA TRP A 37 -1.90 -7.67 15.93
C TRP A 37 -1.72 -9.20 15.93
N ILE A 38 -1.27 -9.81 14.83
CA ILE A 38 -0.94 -11.25 14.79
C ILE A 38 0.16 -11.57 15.82
N ILE A 39 1.20 -10.76 15.86
CA ILE A 39 2.30 -10.93 16.82
C ILE A 39 1.79 -10.76 18.26
N TRP A 40 0.93 -9.77 18.52
CA TRP A 40 0.31 -9.54 19.81
C TRP A 40 -0.53 -10.73 20.29
N ARG A 41 -1.28 -11.37 19.39
CA ARG A 41 -2.03 -12.59 19.69
C ARG A 41 -1.13 -13.76 20.07
N TYR A 42 0.00 -13.88 19.38
CA TYR A 42 0.99 -14.92 19.65
C TYR A 42 1.67 -14.71 21.02
N LEU A 43 2.15 -13.51 21.29
CA LEU A 43 2.91 -13.15 22.51
C LEU A 43 2.03 -12.87 23.74
N LYS A 44 0.71 -12.83 23.62
CA LYS A 44 -0.25 -12.59 24.73
C LYS A 44 0.05 -11.34 25.56
N ASN A 45 0.48 -10.25 24.94
CA ASN A 45 0.80 -8.93 25.51
C ASN A 45 2.18 -8.76 26.19
N ASP A 46 3.11 -9.65 25.98
CA ASP A 46 4.41 -9.57 26.66
C ASP A 46 5.45 -8.67 25.97
N ALA A 47 5.06 -7.93 24.91
CA ALA A 47 5.95 -7.07 24.16
C ALA A 47 5.49 -5.60 24.11
N THR A 48 6.42 -4.70 23.80
CA THR A 48 6.14 -3.29 23.51
C THR A 48 5.83 -3.11 22.02
N TYR A 49 4.70 -2.48 21.70
CA TYR A 49 4.26 -2.22 20.32
C TYR A 49 4.34 -0.73 20.00
N LYS A 50 4.95 -0.37 18.87
CA LYS A 50 5.06 1.02 18.42
C LYS A 50 4.79 1.15 16.94
N GLY A 51 3.66 1.78 16.61
CA GLY A 51 3.35 2.16 15.22
C GLY A 51 4.12 3.41 14.82
N ILE A 52 4.78 3.36 13.67
CA ILE A 52 5.53 4.49 13.09
C ILE A 52 5.27 4.60 11.60
N THR A 53 5.68 5.71 11.00
CA THR A 53 5.75 5.85 9.54
C THR A 53 7.19 5.65 9.06
N PRO A 54 7.43 5.20 7.82
CA PRO A 54 8.79 5.01 7.29
C PRO A 54 9.70 6.24 7.39
N ASP A 55 9.10 7.44 7.34
CA ASP A 55 9.84 8.72 7.45
C ASP A 55 10.25 9.09 8.88
N ASN A 56 9.73 8.36 9.89
CA ASN A 56 9.94 8.66 11.30
C ASN A 56 10.53 7.46 12.05
N LEU A 57 11.64 6.94 11.55
CA LEU A 57 12.38 5.87 12.22
C LEU A 57 12.94 6.35 13.56
N PRO A 58 12.73 5.63 14.64
CA PRO A 58 13.21 6.02 15.96
C PRO A 58 14.73 5.86 16.08
N PRO A 59 15.40 6.51 17.04
CA PRO A 59 16.83 6.30 17.28
C PRO A 59 17.14 4.82 17.50
N TYR A 60 18.07 4.25 16.71
CA TYR A 60 18.41 2.83 16.79
C TYR A 60 18.92 2.39 18.17
N THR A 61 19.49 3.31 18.96
CA THR A 61 20.02 3.05 20.30
C THR A 61 18.96 2.60 21.31
N GLN A 62 17.67 2.91 21.08
CA GLN A 62 16.58 2.45 21.94
C GLN A 62 16.37 0.92 21.89
N PHE A 63 16.91 0.25 20.88
CA PHE A 63 16.81 -1.20 20.70
C PHE A 63 17.96 -1.98 21.34
N LYS A 64 18.83 -1.29 22.10
CA LYS A 64 19.99 -1.94 22.74
C LYS A 64 19.54 -3.11 23.65
N ASN A 65 20.14 -4.27 23.40
CA ASN A 65 19.89 -5.51 24.12
C ASN A 65 18.46 -6.06 24.02
N LYS A 66 17.69 -5.65 22.99
CA LYS A 66 16.31 -6.09 22.76
C LYS A 66 16.20 -7.11 21.64
N TYR A 67 15.18 -7.98 21.73
CA TYR A 67 14.70 -8.79 20.63
C TYR A 67 13.64 -7.99 19.85
N VAL A 68 13.99 -7.55 18.66
CA VAL A 68 13.20 -6.57 17.90
C VAL A 68 12.65 -7.20 16.64
N ILE A 69 11.38 -6.95 16.37
CA ILE A 69 10.80 -7.24 15.05
C ILE A 69 10.25 -5.96 14.40
N PHE A 70 10.57 -5.77 13.11
CA PHE A 70 9.97 -4.75 12.25
C PHE A 70 9.03 -5.44 11.26
N VAL A 71 7.81 -4.90 11.10
CA VAL A 71 6.84 -5.45 10.15
C VAL A 71 6.25 -4.34 9.28
N ASP A 72 6.21 -4.58 7.96
CA ASP A 72 5.59 -3.70 6.97
C ASP A 72 6.21 -2.29 6.90
N LEU A 73 7.51 -2.12 7.13
CA LEU A 73 8.04 -0.80 7.43
C LEU A 73 8.94 -0.17 6.36
N SER A 74 9.23 -0.82 5.27
CA SER A 74 10.13 -0.27 4.22
C SER A 74 11.43 0.33 4.79
N THR A 75 12.20 -0.50 5.52
CA THR A 75 13.36 -0.05 6.32
C THR A 75 14.63 0.03 5.46
N PRO A 76 15.39 1.15 5.47
CA PRO A 76 16.68 1.24 4.77
C PRO A 76 17.73 0.26 5.31
N TYR A 77 18.57 -0.27 4.42
CA TYR A 77 19.64 -1.22 4.76
C TYR A 77 20.55 -0.70 5.90
N GLU A 78 21.00 0.55 5.81
CA GLU A 78 21.89 1.16 6.80
C GLU A 78 21.25 1.26 8.19
N TYR A 79 19.93 1.42 8.23
CA TYR A 79 19.21 1.46 9.50
C TYR A 79 19.05 0.05 10.08
N ILE A 80 18.80 -0.96 9.26
CA ILE A 80 18.77 -2.38 9.67
C ILE A 80 20.12 -2.75 10.32
N GLU A 81 21.25 -2.41 9.69
CA GLU A 81 22.58 -2.70 10.21
C GLU A 81 22.86 -1.96 11.54
N LYS A 82 22.42 -0.68 11.67
CA LYS A 82 22.55 0.05 12.93
C LYS A 82 21.73 -0.60 14.06
N VAL A 83 20.50 -1.01 13.79
CA VAL A 83 19.68 -1.70 14.79
C VAL A 83 20.31 -3.04 15.16
N LYS A 84 20.72 -3.82 14.18
CA LYS A 84 21.39 -5.12 14.37
C LYS A 84 22.65 -5.01 15.23
N SER A 85 23.40 -3.91 15.11
CA SER A 85 24.63 -3.70 15.89
C SER A 85 24.41 -3.50 17.39
N VAL A 86 23.19 -3.13 17.82
CA VAL A 86 22.87 -2.83 19.22
C VAL A 86 21.79 -3.75 19.81
N ALA A 87 20.90 -4.28 18.97
CA ALA A 87 19.86 -5.22 19.39
C ALA A 87 20.47 -6.56 19.79
N LYS A 88 19.80 -7.30 20.65
CA LYS A 88 20.17 -8.66 20.99
C LYS A 88 19.87 -9.59 19.81
N ASN A 89 18.75 -9.37 19.14
CA ASN A 89 18.44 -9.95 17.83
C ASN A 89 17.44 -9.06 17.07
N LEU A 90 17.39 -9.20 15.75
CA LEU A 90 16.51 -8.44 14.86
C LEU A 90 15.90 -9.36 13.81
N LEU A 91 14.59 -9.22 13.60
CA LEU A 91 13.87 -9.76 12.45
C LEU A 91 13.16 -8.64 11.73
N VAL A 92 13.19 -8.62 10.41
CA VAL A 92 12.40 -7.72 9.56
C VAL A 92 11.51 -8.56 8.65
N ILE A 93 10.22 -8.26 8.62
CA ILE A 93 9.24 -8.83 7.67
C ILE A 93 8.74 -7.69 6.79
N ASP A 94 9.01 -7.77 5.49
CA ASP A 94 8.69 -6.69 4.56
C ASP A 94 8.43 -7.19 3.12
N HIS A 95 7.77 -6.36 2.32
CA HIS A 95 7.45 -6.63 0.91
C HIS A 95 7.63 -5.41 0.00
N HIS A 96 8.00 -4.25 0.55
CA HIS A 96 8.07 -2.98 -0.17
C HIS A 96 9.22 -2.90 -1.17
N GLU A 97 8.95 -2.45 -2.40
CA GLU A 97 9.95 -2.27 -3.46
C GLU A 97 11.01 -1.19 -3.18
N THR A 98 10.74 -0.27 -2.25
CA THR A 98 11.59 0.93 -2.03
C THR A 98 13.05 0.58 -1.76
N TYR A 99 13.29 -0.40 -0.90
CA TYR A 99 14.63 -0.87 -0.54
C TYR A 99 14.87 -2.35 -0.89
N ALA A 100 13.96 -2.96 -1.64
CA ALA A 100 13.98 -4.39 -1.96
C ALA A 100 15.35 -4.90 -2.41
N SER A 101 15.98 -4.24 -3.40
CA SER A 101 17.29 -4.64 -3.94
C SER A 101 18.44 -4.62 -2.92
N GLN A 102 18.26 -3.88 -1.82
CA GLN A 102 19.26 -3.78 -0.75
C GLN A 102 19.02 -4.79 0.37
N ILE A 103 17.76 -5.13 0.65
CA ILE A 103 17.39 -5.89 1.86
C ILE A 103 16.89 -7.32 1.59
N GLU A 104 16.45 -7.66 0.37
CA GLU A 104 15.83 -8.97 0.07
C GLU A 104 16.74 -10.19 0.38
N HIS A 105 18.06 -9.99 0.33
CA HIS A 105 19.06 -11.02 0.65
C HIS A 105 19.69 -10.82 2.02
N HIS A 106 19.26 -9.82 2.78
CA HIS A 106 19.81 -9.55 4.10
C HIS A 106 19.50 -10.69 5.08
N SER A 107 20.51 -11.07 5.91
CA SER A 107 20.40 -12.23 6.80
C SER A 107 19.30 -12.17 7.85
N ASN A 108 18.84 -10.98 8.20
CA ASN A 108 17.81 -10.74 9.22
C ASN A 108 16.44 -10.35 8.62
N VAL A 109 16.23 -10.56 7.31
CA VAL A 109 15.01 -10.13 6.61
C VAL A 109 14.28 -11.33 6.00
N ILE A 110 12.98 -11.42 6.24
CA ILE A 110 12.03 -12.23 5.48
C ILE A 110 11.35 -11.28 4.50
N PHE A 111 11.69 -11.40 3.23
CA PHE A 111 11.22 -10.50 2.18
C PHE A 111 10.47 -11.28 1.09
N ASP A 112 9.25 -10.83 0.73
CA ASP A 112 8.47 -11.46 -0.34
C ASP A 112 7.64 -10.43 -1.11
N ARG A 113 7.98 -10.19 -2.38
CA ARG A 113 7.25 -9.26 -3.27
C ARG A 113 5.86 -9.73 -3.69
N GLU A 114 5.60 -11.03 -3.58
CA GLU A 114 4.35 -11.64 -4.07
C GLU A 114 3.25 -11.64 -3.00
N HIS A 115 3.62 -11.32 -1.74
CA HIS A 115 2.72 -11.33 -0.59
C HIS A 115 2.87 -10.09 0.25
N SER A 116 1.78 -9.64 0.88
CA SER A 116 1.79 -8.53 1.84
C SER A 116 2.35 -8.94 3.21
N ALA A 117 2.66 -7.97 4.06
CA ALA A 117 3.25 -8.24 5.37
C ALA A 117 2.33 -9.06 6.28
N ILE A 118 1.00 -8.85 6.25
CA ILE A 118 0.06 -9.67 7.04
C ILE A 118 0.12 -11.15 6.63
N TYR A 119 0.23 -11.44 5.34
CA TYR A 119 0.33 -12.82 4.87
C TYR A 119 1.62 -13.46 5.37
N ILE A 120 2.76 -12.79 5.19
CA ILE A 120 4.07 -13.28 5.62
C ILE A 120 4.07 -13.48 7.14
N THR A 121 3.55 -12.51 7.90
CA THR A 121 3.45 -12.58 9.36
C THR A 121 2.52 -13.71 9.80
N TRP A 122 1.36 -13.89 9.16
CA TRP A 122 0.48 -15.03 9.47
C TRP A 122 1.22 -16.36 9.32
N ARG A 123 1.92 -16.55 8.18
CA ARG A 123 2.70 -17.77 7.92
C ARG A 123 3.88 -17.96 8.84
N THR A 124 4.43 -16.87 9.38
CA THR A 124 5.53 -16.91 10.35
C THR A 124 5.07 -17.41 11.72
N PHE A 125 3.93 -16.89 12.20
CA PHE A 125 3.44 -17.14 13.55
C PHE A 125 2.39 -18.26 13.63
N ASN A 126 1.77 -18.64 12.52
CA ASN A 126 0.75 -19.70 12.42
C ASN A 126 1.04 -20.62 11.21
N PRO A 127 2.21 -21.29 11.16
CA PRO A 127 2.68 -22.01 9.95
C PRO A 127 1.76 -23.14 9.50
N ASP A 128 1.10 -23.81 10.45
CA ASP A 128 0.22 -24.97 10.21
C ASP A 128 -1.24 -24.59 10.00
N GLU A 129 -1.61 -23.33 10.25
CA GLU A 129 -2.97 -22.87 10.10
C GLU A 129 -3.30 -22.45 8.67
N LYS A 130 -4.58 -22.61 8.29
CA LYS A 130 -5.08 -22.03 7.03
C LYS A 130 -5.07 -20.52 7.11
N ILE A 131 -4.73 -19.87 5.99
CA ILE A 131 -4.85 -18.42 5.88
C ILE A 131 -6.32 -18.02 6.00
N PRO A 132 -6.71 -17.21 6.99
CA PRO A 132 -8.07 -16.70 7.10
C PRO A 132 -8.46 -15.82 5.93
N GLN A 133 -9.75 -15.75 5.63
CA GLN A 133 -10.24 -14.97 4.50
C GLN A 133 -9.97 -13.47 4.66
N PHE A 134 -10.02 -12.93 5.87
CA PHE A 134 -9.71 -11.51 6.10
C PHE A 134 -8.24 -11.16 5.79
N VAL A 135 -7.30 -12.08 6.03
CA VAL A 135 -5.89 -11.90 5.63
C VAL A 135 -5.80 -11.75 4.11
N ARG A 136 -6.55 -12.58 3.37
CA ARG A 136 -6.60 -12.50 1.90
C ARG A 136 -7.17 -11.20 1.39
N TYR A 137 -8.20 -10.65 2.04
CA TYR A 137 -8.77 -9.36 1.67
C TYR A 137 -7.81 -8.21 1.93
N ILE A 138 -7.10 -8.21 3.08
CA ILE A 138 -6.11 -7.18 3.38
C ILE A 138 -4.97 -7.25 2.36
N GLU A 139 -4.44 -8.44 2.08
CA GLU A 139 -3.40 -8.68 1.09
C GLU A 139 -3.79 -8.19 -0.32
N ASP A 140 -4.98 -8.57 -0.79
CA ASP A 140 -5.50 -8.23 -2.13
C ASP A 140 -5.67 -6.71 -2.30
N ASN A 141 -6.04 -6.02 -1.22
CA ASN A 141 -6.10 -4.56 -1.19
C ASN A 141 -4.72 -3.90 -1.14
N ASP A 142 -3.82 -4.41 -0.30
CA ASP A 142 -2.49 -3.84 -0.11
C ASP A 142 -1.64 -3.93 -1.39
N LEU A 143 -1.68 -5.09 -2.04
CA LEU A 143 -1.04 -5.33 -3.33
C LEU A 143 -1.79 -4.68 -4.51
N ALA A 144 -2.92 -4.02 -4.25
CA ALA A 144 -3.80 -3.39 -5.25
C ALA A 144 -4.17 -4.31 -6.42
N THR A 145 -4.33 -5.61 -6.15
CA THR A 145 -4.66 -6.59 -7.17
C THR A 145 -6.15 -6.71 -7.42
N TYR A 146 -6.99 -6.55 -6.38
CA TYR A 146 -8.45 -6.59 -6.42
C TYR A 146 -9.01 -7.79 -7.20
N GLN A 147 -8.36 -8.94 -7.04
CA GLN A 147 -8.75 -10.19 -7.71
C GLN A 147 -9.75 -11.02 -6.91
N ILE A 148 -9.86 -10.75 -5.61
CA ILE A 148 -10.77 -11.44 -4.72
C ILE A 148 -12.09 -10.68 -4.69
N LYS A 149 -13.17 -11.40 -5.00
CA LYS A 149 -14.52 -10.83 -4.93
C LYS A 149 -14.77 -10.27 -3.52
N ASN A 150 -15.34 -9.07 -3.44
CA ASN A 150 -15.70 -8.37 -2.21
C ASN A 150 -14.53 -7.76 -1.41
N THR A 151 -13.30 -7.75 -1.89
CA THR A 151 -12.18 -7.06 -1.23
C THR A 151 -12.52 -5.60 -0.93
N GLU A 152 -13.04 -4.85 -1.92
CA GLU A 152 -13.43 -3.44 -1.69
C GLU A 152 -14.51 -3.30 -0.61
N ALA A 153 -15.49 -4.21 -0.55
CA ALA A 153 -16.52 -4.18 0.48
C ALA A 153 -15.91 -4.44 1.87
N PHE A 154 -15.07 -5.46 1.97
CA PHE A 154 -14.39 -5.79 3.22
C PHE A 154 -13.58 -4.59 3.75
N VAL A 155 -12.72 -4.00 2.92
CA VAL A 155 -11.83 -2.90 3.31
C VAL A 155 -12.61 -1.62 3.65
N SER A 156 -13.68 -1.32 2.92
CA SER A 156 -14.55 -0.17 3.22
C SER A 156 -15.21 -0.28 4.61
N ALA A 157 -15.61 -1.49 5.01
CA ALA A 157 -16.17 -1.72 6.34
C ALA A 157 -15.07 -1.84 7.42
N LEU A 158 -13.94 -2.45 7.09
CA LEU A 158 -12.83 -2.63 8.03
C LEU A 158 -12.43 -1.31 8.68
N GLY A 159 -12.05 -0.31 7.88
CA GLY A 159 -11.62 1.00 8.37
C GLY A 159 -12.68 1.78 9.13
N THR A 160 -13.97 1.43 8.93
CA THR A 160 -15.09 2.08 9.62
C THR A 160 -15.41 1.41 10.96
N LYS A 161 -15.23 0.10 11.05
CA LYS A 161 -15.61 -0.72 12.21
C LYS A 161 -14.44 -1.06 13.13
N LEU A 162 -13.24 -1.18 12.58
CA LEU A 162 -12.03 -1.57 13.28
C LEU A 162 -10.94 -0.51 13.08
N PRO A 163 -10.78 0.44 14.02
CA PRO A 163 -9.66 1.37 14.00
C PRO A 163 -8.31 0.65 14.02
N PHE A 164 -7.31 1.23 13.33
CA PHE A 164 -5.97 0.64 13.19
C PHE A 164 -4.84 1.67 13.38
N HIS A 165 -5.05 2.61 14.30
CA HIS A 165 -4.08 3.67 14.60
C HIS A 165 -3.47 3.59 16.00
N HIS A 166 -3.99 2.71 16.90
CA HIS A 166 -3.47 2.54 18.24
C HIS A 166 -3.65 1.10 18.75
N ILE A 167 -2.68 0.59 19.52
CA ILE A 167 -2.66 -0.79 20.04
C ILE A 167 -3.87 -1.15 20.90
N ASP A 168 -4.52 -0.20 21.52
CA ASP A 168 -5.75 -0.43 22.30
C ASP A 168 -6.85 -1.11 21.47
N PHE A 169 -6.78 -1.00 20.16
CA PHE A 169 -7.71 -1.65 19.24
C PHE A 169 -7.37 -3.11 18.90
N PHE A 170 -6.20 -3.62 19.28
CA PHE A 170 -5.83 -5.01 19.00
C PHE A 170 -6.89 -6.00 19.48
N LYS A 171 -7.38 -5.83 20.72
CA LYS A 171 -8.43 -6.68 21.26
C LYS A 171 -9.75 -6.62 20.46
N LEU A 172 -10.03 -5.47 19.85
CA LEU A 172 -11.21 -5.33 18.97
C LEU A 172 -11.05 -6.12 17.69
N TRP A 173 -9.83 -6.23 17.16
CA TRP A 173 -9.48 -6.97 15.94
C TRP A 173 -9.62 -8.48 16.11
N ASP A 174 -9.67 -9.01 17.33
CA ASP A 174 -9.98 -10.43 17.58
C ASP A 174 -11.33 -10.86 16.99
N LYS A 175 -12.24 -9.92 16.77
CA LYS A 175 -13.50 -10.18 16.08
C LYS A 175 -13.32 -10.75 14.66
N LEU A 176 -12.19 -10.44 13.98
CA LEU A 176 -11.88 -10.97 12.65
C LEU A 176 -11.67 -12.49 12.64
N MET A 177 -11.38 -13.08 13.79
CA MET A 177 -11.32 -14.54 13.92
C MET A 177 -12.69 -15.21 13.89
N ASN A 178 -13.78 -14.45 13.99
CA ASN A 178 -15.15 -14.95 13.87
C ASN A 178 -15.65 -14.77 12.42
N PRO A 179 -15.90 -15.84 11.65
CA PRO A 179 -16.39 -15.76 10.28
C PRO A 179 -17.68 -14.95 10.14
N ALA A 180 -18.62 -15.07 11.08
CA ALA A 180 -19.88 -14.32 11.03
C ALA A 180 -19.64 -12.79 11.14
N PHE A 181 -18.61 -12.36 11.86
CA PHE A 181 -18.23 -10.95 11.89
C PHE A 181 -17.63 -10.52 10.56
N VAL A 182 -16.79 -11.34 9.93
CA VAL A 182 -16.25 -11.05 8.58
C VAL A 182 -17.39 -10.93 7.57
N ASP A 183 -18.37 -11.82 7.62
CA ASP A 183 -19.57 -11.75 6.75
C ASP A 183 -20.38 -10.46 6.99
N SER A 184 -20.48 -10.02 8.25
CA SER A 184 -21.14 -8.74 8.56
C SER A 184 -20.38 -7.55 7.98
N LEU A 185 -19.03 -7.57 7.98
CA LEU A 185 -18.23 -6.55 7.32
C LEU A 185 -18.49 -6.52 5.80
N LEU A 186 -18.59 -7.66 5.16
CA LEU A 186 -18.91 -7.72 3.72
C LEU A 186 -20.27 -7.09 3.42
N SER A 187 -21.28 -7.39 4.22
CA SER A 187 -22.64 -6.84 4.07
C SER A 187 -22.66 -5.33 4.26
N ASP A 188 -22.01 -4.81 5.33
CA ASP A 188 -21.94 -3.37 5.60
C ASP A 188 -21.11 -2.64 4.55
N GLY A 189 -19.97 -3.22 4.16
CA GLY A 189 -19.11 -2.64 3.16
C GLY A 189 -19.72 -2.56 1.77
N ALA A 190 -20.59 -3.50 1.42
CA ALA A 190 -21.37 -3.40 0.18
C ALA A 190 -22.27 -2.15 0.16
N LYS A 191 -22.93 -1.85 1.28
CA LYS A 191 -23.76 -0.62 1.44
C LYS A 191 -22.89 0.64 1.42
N TYR A 192 -21.72 0.62 2.07
CA TYR A 192 -20.77 1.75 2.04
C TYR A 192 -20.24 2.00 0.63
N ASN A 193 -19.94 0.97 -0.13
CA ASN A 193 -19.52 1.11 -1.52
C ASN A 193 -20.64 1.63 -2.42
N GLU A 194 -21.87 1.22 -2.20
CA GLU A 194 -23.04 1.77 -2.91
C GLU A 194 -23.16 3.28 -2.66
N PHE A 195 -23.12 3.71 -1.40
CA PHE A 195 -23.16 5.13 -1.04
C PHE A 195 -21.93 5.89 -1.58
N LYS A 196 -20.73 5.34 -1.43
CA LYS A 196 -19.50 5.89 -2.03
C LYS A 196 -19.66 6.11 -3.53
N ASN A 197 -20.14 5.11 -4.25
CA ASN A 197 -20.33 5.18 -5.69
C ASN A 197 -21.40 6.20 -6.08
N TYR A 198 -22.47 6.35 -5.29
CA TYR A 198 -23.46 7.39 -5.47
C TYR A 198 -22.85 8.80 -5.34
N ILE A 199 -22.06 9.05 -4.29
CA ILE A 199 -21.35 10.33 -4.11
C ILE A 199 -20.38 10.60 -5.27
N LEU A 200 -19.56 9.61 -5.63
CA LEU A 200 -18.61 9.77 -6.73
C LEU A 200 -19.31 10.09 -8.05
N LYS A 201 -20.38 9.37 -8.39
CA LYS A 201 -21.15 9.60 -9.61
C LYS A 201 -21.72 11.02 -9.67
N ARG A 202 -22.21 11.53 -8.54
CA ARG A 202 -22.73 12.91 -8.46
C ARG A 202 -21.65 13.97 -8.61
N ASN A 203 -20.38 13.64 -8.36
CA ASN A 203 -19.27 14.59 -8.42
C ASN A 203 -18.42 14.47 -9.71
N LEU A 204 -18.74 13.56 -10.62
CA LEU A 204 -17.99 13.44 -11.88
C LEU A 204 -18.07 14.71 -12.75
N HIS A 205 -19.16 15.44 -12.67
CA HIS A 205 -19.40 16.64 -13.48
C HIS A 205 -18.72 17.92 -12.96
N ILE A 206 -18.13 17.88 -11.75
CA ILE A 206 -17.43 19.06 -11.19
C ILE A 206 -16.06 19.29 -11.82
N ALA A 207 -15.55 18.30 -12.57
CA ALA A 207 -14.26 18.40 -13.19
C ALA A 207 -14.34 19.22 -14.50
N GLU A 208 -13.52 20.25 -14.57
CA GLU A 208 -13.44 21.15 -15.71
C GLU A 208 -12.22 20.87 -16.55
N PRO A 209 -12.32 20.94 -17.89
CA PRO A 209 -11.18 20.79 -18.77
C PRO A 209 -10.25 22.02 -18.69
N MET A 210 -8.95 21.77 -18.59
CA MET A 210 -7.93 22.80 -18.61
C MET A 210 -6.78 22.37 -19.55
N LYS A 211 -6.05 23.33 -20.11
CA LYS A 211 -4.84 23.09 -20.88
C LYS A 211 -3.63 23.68 -20.15
N LEU A 212 -2.67 22.81 -19.78
CA LEU A 212 -1.47 23.20 -19.07
C LEU A 212 -0.23 22.70 -19.83
N GLY A 213 0.59 23.60 -20.32
CA GLY A 213 1.83 23.29 -21.04
C GLY A 213 1.69 22.36 -22.26
N GLY A 214 0.49 22.37 -22.89
CA GLY A 214 0.15 21.49 -23.99
C GLY A 214 -0.51 20.17 -23.61
N TYR A 215 -0.62 19.85 -22.30
CA TYR A 215 -1.39 18.72 -21.80
C TYR A 215 -2.85 19.13 -21.63
N LYS A 216 -3.77 18.24 -22.00
CA LYS A 216 -5.19 18.34 -21.68
C LYS A 216 -5.41 17.71 -20.30
N VAL A 217 -5.93 18.43 -19.34
CA VAL A 217 -6.13 17.96 -17.99
C VAL A 217 -7.57 18.20 -17.53
N LEU A 218 -8.05 17.38 -16.60
CA LEU A 218 -9.27 17.68 -15.86
C LEU A 218 -8.87 18.22 -14.50
N VAL A 219 -9.53 19.29 -14.05
CA VAL A 219 -9.27 19.92 -12.76
C VAL A 219 -10.55 19.97 -11.96
N ALA A 220 -10.52 19.59 -10.69
CA ALA A 220 -11.69 19.69 -9.82
C ALA A 220 -11.28 20.09 -8.40
N ASN A 221 -12.12 20.96 -7.77
CA ASN A 221 -12.08 21.17 -6.34
C ASN A 221 -12.87 20.05 -5.65
N PHE A 222 -12.17 19.22 -4.85
CA PHE A 222 -12.81 18.13 -4.16
C PHE A 222 -12.06 17.77 -2.87
N GLY A 223 -12.63 18.17 -1.74
CA GLY A 223 -12.02 18.05 -0.41
C GLY A 223 -12.53 16.89 0.45
N ALA A 224 -13.38 16.00 -0.08
CA ALA A 224 -13.85 14.86 0.69
C ALA A 224 -12.71 13.86 0.93
N VAL A 225 -12.17 13.90 2.15
CA VAL A 225 -11.10 13.01 2.59
C VAL A 225 -11.53 11.55 2.43
N GLY A 226 -10.66 10.73 1.86
CA GLY A 226 -10.92 9.31 1.59
C GLY A 226 -11.62 9.03 0.25
N LEU A 227 -12.28 10.00 -0.39
CA LEU A 227 -12.95 9.81 -1.68
C LEU A 227 -12.23 10.47 -2.87
N ALA A 228 -11.29 11.36 -2.60
CA ALA A 228 -10.60 12.11 -3.66
C ALA A 228 -9.77 11.18 -4.57
N SER A 229 -9.12 10.16 -4.01
CA SER A 229 -8.41 9.14 -4.79
C SER A 229 -9.35 8.41 -5.75
N ASP A 230 -10.49 7.96 -5.26
CA ASP A 230 -11.50 7.23 -6.04
C ASP A 230 -12.09 8.11 -7.14
N LEU A 231 -12.41 9.38 -6.81
CA LEU A 231 -12.91 10.34 -7.81
C LEU A 231 -11.87 10.57 -8.91
N GLY A 232 -10.61 10.83 -8.55
CA GLY A 232 -9.54 11.06 -9.52
C GLY A 232 -9.29 9.85 -10.42
N ASN A 233 -9.33 8.64 -9.86
CA ASN A 233 -9.25 7.41 -10.62
C ASN A 233 -10.41 7.27 -11.61
N LYS A 234 -11.67 7.43 -11.15
CA LYS A 234 -12.85 7.37 -12.03
C LYS A 234 -12.83 8.42 -13.12
N LEU A 235 -12.46 9.67 -12.79
CA LEU A 235 -12.33 10.73 -13.79
C LEU A 235 -11.29 10.38 -14.85
N SER A 236 -10.14 9.85 -14.43
CA SER A 236 -9.07 9.43 -15.36
C SER A 236 -9.47 8.25 -16.23
N GLU A 237 -10.22 7.28 -15.69
CA GLU A 237 -10.72 6.11 -16.43
C GLU A 237 -11.79 6.47 -17.45
N GLN A 238 -12.74 7.31 -17.06
CA GLN A 238 -13.87 7.66 -17.91
C GLN A 238 -13.53 8.73 -18.96
N ASN A 239 -12.38 9.38 -18.83
CA ASN A 239 -11.97 10.48 -19.68
C ASN A 239 -10.58 10.29 -20.27
N PRO A 240 -10.35 9.21 -21.07
CA PRO A 240 -9.02 8.87 -21.60
C PRO A 240 -8.44 9.91 -22.57
N GLN A 241 -9.24 10.86 -23.04
CA GLN A 241 -8.79 11.98 -23.86
C GLN A 241 -7.99 13.04 -23.11
N TYR A 242 -8.01 13.01 -21.75
CA TYR A 242 -7.21 13.88 -20.89
C TYR A 242 -5.96 13.15 -20.39
N ASN A 243 -4.85 13.85 -20.38
CA ASN A 243 -3.56 13.29 -20.01
C ASN A 243 -3.49 12.91 -18.54
N PHE A 244 -4.06 13.73 -17.66
CA PHE A 244 -4.18 13.48 -16.21
C PHE A 244 -5.26 14.33 -15.58
N VAL A 245 -5.57 14.01 -14.33
CA VAL A 245 -6.55 14.68 -13.48
C VAL A 245 -5.82 15.36 -12.34
N ILE A 246 -6.24 16.59 -12.00
CA ILE A 246 -5.81 17.34 -10.83
C ILE A 246 -7.02 17.53 -9.92
N LEU A 247 -6.95 16.98 -8.71
CA LEU A 247 -7.89 17.30 -7.65
C LEU A 247 -7.20 18.20 -6.63
N TRP A 248 -7.89 19.23 -6.17
CA TRP A 248 -7.34 20.13 -5.18
C TRP A 248 -8.34 20.45 -4.07
N SER A 249 -7.82 20.70 -2.86
CA SER A 249 -8.59 21.15 -1.71
C SER A 249 -7.73 22.05 -0.83
N TYR A 250 -8.38 23.00 -0.14
CA TYR A 250 -7.71 23.88 0.80
C TYR A 250 -7.81 23.33 2.22
N HIS A 251 -6.68 23.27 2.92
CA HIS A 251 -6.57 22.87 4.31
C HIS A 251 -6.31 24.10 5.18
N SER A 252 -7.32 24.60 5.85
CA SER A 252 -7.25 25.84 6.63
C SER A 252 -6.27 25.74 7.82
N ALA A 253 -6.15 24.58 8.45
CA ALA A 253 -5.24 24.38 9.56
C ALA A 253 -3.77 24.59 9.14
N ASN A 254 -3.37 24.11 7.97
CA ASN A 254 -2.02 24.21 7.43
C ASN A 254 -1.85 25.44 6.52
N LYS A 255 -2.94 26.15 6.20
CA LYS A 255 -2.97 27.26 5.24
C LYS A 255 -2.34 26.88 3.89
N GLU A 256 -2.67 25.70 3.39
CA GLU A 256 -2.12 25.14 2.15
C GLU A 256 -3.18 24.40 1.33
N TYR A 257 -2.92 24.29 0.03
CA TYR A 257 -3.70 23.45 -0.87
C TYR A 257 -3.06 22.07 -0.96
N SER A 258 -3.85 21.02 -0.86
CA SER A 258 -3.47 19.66 -1.24
C SER A 258 -3.77 19.45 -2.70
N ILE A 259 -2.76 19.13 -3.50
CA ILE A 259 -2.88 18.88 -4.94
C ILE A 259 -2.64 17.39 -5.18
N MET A 260 -3.66 16.72 -5.69
CA MET A 260 -3.64 15.29 -5.96
C MET A 260 -3.70 15.05 -7.47
N LEU A 261 -2.81 14.20 -7.97
CA LEU A 261 -2.65 13.90 -9.38
C LEU A 261 -3.01 12.45 -9.66
N ARG A 262 -3.76 12.19 -10.74
CA ARG A 262 -4.12 10.83 -11.20
C ARG A 262 -4.01 10.72 -12.71
N THR A 263 -3.49 9.58 -13.21
CA THR A 263 -3.47 9.26 -14.65
C THR A 263 -3.63 7.76 -14.88
N ARG A 264 -4.19 7.41 -16.03
CA ARG A 264 -4.20 6.04 -16.56
C ARG A 264 -3.24 5.87 -17.76
N HIS A 265 -2.55 6.93 -18.13
CA HIS A 265 -1.58 6.89 -19.22
C HIS A 265 -0.23 6.36 -18.74
N ASP A 266 0.23 5.27 -19.33
CA ASP A 266 1.51 4.63 -18.98
C ASP A 266 2.76 5.44 -19.40
N ASN A 267 2.58 6.41 -20.28
CA ASN A 267 3.66 7.27 -20.77
C ASN A 267 3.83 8.56 -19.97
N ILE A 268 3.12 8.71 -18.85
CA ILE A 268 3.16 9.87 -17.96
C ILE A 268 3.57 9.44 -16.55
N ASP A 269 4.54 10.15 -15.98
CA ASP A 269 5.02 9.92 -14.63
C ASP A 269 4.74 11.13 -13.73
N LEU A 270 3.60 11.09 -13.04
CA LEU A 270 3.14 12.18 -12.17
C LEU A 270 4.03 12.37 -10.94
N SER A 271 4.80 11.36 -10.53
CA SER A 271 5.72 11.47 -9.40
C SER A 271 6.81 12.51 -9.65
N LYS A 272 7.24 12.63 -10.89
CA LYS A 272 8.25 13.64 -11.30
C LYS A 272 7.68 15.06 -11.22
N LEU A 273 6.40 15.24 -11.58
CA LEU A 273 5.74 16.53 -11.41
C LEU A 273 5.59 16.89 -9.93
N ALA A 274 5.15 15.95 -9.10
CA ALA A 274 5.00 16.17 -7.67
C ALA A 274 6.33 16.52 -6.98
N LYS A 275 7.43 15.89 -7.36
CA LYS A 275 8.78 16.16 -6.83
C LYS A 275 9.26 17.60 -7.06
N LEU A 276 8.80 18.29 -8.13
CA LEU A 276 9.12 19.70 -8.35
C LEU A 276 8.58 20.62 -7.26
N TYR A 277 7.62 20.14 -6.49
CA TYR A 277 6.94 20.84 -5.39
C TYR A 277 7.17 20.15 -4.04
N ASN A 278 8.27 19.43 -3.87
CA ASN A 278 8.60 18.64 -2.68
C ASN A 278 7.52 17.61 -2.30
N GLY A 279 6.75 17.18 -3.27
CA GLY A 279 5.77 16.12 -3.13
C GLY A 279 6.31 14.76 -3.57
N GLY A 280 5.43 13.76 -3.68
CA GLY A 280 5.81 12.41 -4.06
C GLY A 280 4.64 11.54 -4.45
N GLY A 281 4.91 10.25 -4.57
CA GLY A 281 3.95 9.22 -4.94
C GLY A 281 4.45 8.35 -6.09
N HIS A 282 3.52 7.69 -6.73
CA HIS A 282 3.76 6.77 -7.85
C HIS A 282 3.54 7.45 -9.20
N PRO A 283 4.04 6.88 -10.31
CA PRO A 283 3.82 7.44 -11.65
C PRO A 283 2.37 7.75 -11.98
N ARG A 284 1.41 6.92 -11.53
CA ARG A 284 -0.01 7.10 -11.82
C ARG A 284 -0.80 7.84 -10.72
N ALA A 285 -0.21 8.04 -9.55
CA ALA A 285 -0.88 8.61 -8.37
C ALA A 285 0.11 9.35 -7.48
N SER A 286 0.10 10.67 -7.50
CA SER A 286 1.03 11.51 -6.76
C SER A 286 0.30 12.67 -6.11
N ARG A 287 0.95 13.33 -5.16
CA ARG A 287 0.44 14.53 -4.51
C ARG A 287 1.58 15.47 -4.11
N PHE A 288 1.24 16.75 -3.95
CA PHE A 288 2.09 17.77 -3.34
C PHE A 288 1.25 18.82 -2.62
N ALA A 289 1.88 19.65 -1.79
CA ALA A 289 1.26 20.79 -1.15
C ALA A 289 1.62 22.09 -1.88
N TRP A 290 0.68 23.05 -1.89
CA TRP A 290 0.87 24.37 -2.47
C TRP A 290 0.42 25.44 -1.49
N LYS A 291 1.27 26.46 -1.20
CA LYS A 291 1.00 27.45 -0.14
C LYS A 291 0.53 28.82 -0.64
N ASN A 292 0.73 29.11 -1.91
CA ASN A 292 0.33 30.37 -2.51
C ASN A 292 -1.11 30.28 -3.07
N ASP A 293 -1.59 31.35 -3.70
CA ASP A 293 -2.89 31.33 -4.36
C ASP A 293 -2.97 30.22 -5.42
N ILE A 294 -4.12 29.56 -5.51
CA ILE A 294 -4.31 28.43 -6.43
C ILE A 294 -4.22 28.87 -7.89
N THR A 295 -4.56 30.12 -8.19
CA THR A 295 -4.46 30.66 -9.55
C THR A 295 -3.02 30.81 -10.02
N ASP A 296 -2.09 31.06 -9.10
CA ASP A 296 -0.65 31.12 -9.39
C ASP A 296 -0.11 29.72 -9.70
N LEU A 297 -0.64 28.68 -9.06
CA LEU A 297 -0.28 27.30 -9.40
C LEU A 297 -0.59 26.98 -10.87
N TRP A 298 -1.74 27.42 -11.37
CA TRP A 298 -2.11 27.14 -12.78
C TRP A 298 -1.16 27.83 -13.75
N LYS A 299 -0.74 29.07 -13.47
CA LYS A 299 0.28 29.79 -14.25
C LYS A 299 1.62 29.07 -14.23
N GLU A 300 2.06 28.66 -13.05
CA GLU A 300 3.34 27.97 -12.85
C GLU A 300 3.35 26.60 -13.52
N LEU A 301 2.32 25.80 -13.35
CA LEU A 301 2.17 24.50 -14.01
C LEU A 301 2.15 24.66 -15.54
N ASN A 302 1.45 25.68 -16.05
CA ASN A 302 1.44 25.94 -17.48
C ASN A 302 2.84 26.25 -18.02
N THR A 303 3.65 27.05 -17.31
CA THR A 303 5.02 27.39 -17.66
C THR A 303 5.92 26.15 -17.58
N LYS A 304 5.93 25.46 -16.46
CA LYS A 304 6.79 24.27 -16.24
C LYS A 304 6.49 23.15 -17.24
N LEU A 305 5.21 22.86 -17.46
CA LEU A 305 4.79 21.83 -18.42
C LEU A 305 4.95 22.24 -19.89
N SER A 306 5.26 23.52 -20.17
CA SER A 306 5.66 23.99 -21.50
C SER A 306 7.16 23.76 -21.79
N ASP A 307 7.98 23.63 -20.76
CA ASP A 307 9.40 23.40 -20.88
C ASP A 307 9.71 22.05 -21.58
N LYS A 308 10.63 22.08 -22.56
CA LYS A 308 10.98 20.91 -23.38
C LYS A 308 11.75 19.85 -22.57
N GLU A 309 12.64 20.26 -21.66
CA GLU A 309 13.43 19.33 -20.85
C GLU A 309 12.52 18.63 -19.83
N LEU A 310 11.63 19.37 -19.21
CA LEU A 310 10.66 18.81 -18.28
C LEU A 310 9.68 17.87 -18.97
N LYS A 311 9.22 18.20 -20.19
CA LYS A 311 8.39 17.30 -21.00
C LYS A 311 9.05 15.95 -21.26
N ASN A 312 10.36 15.94 -21.49
CA ASN A 312 11.09 14.71 -21.70
C ASN A 312 11.29 13.91 -20.41
N THR A 313 11.49 14.61 -19.29
CA THR A 313 11.61 13.99 -17.96
C THR A 313 10.29 13.40 -17.48
N PHE A 314 9.17 14.07 -17.79
CA PHE A 314 7.81 13.68 -17.41
C PHE A 314 7.27 12.49 -18.23
N LYS A 315 7.83 12.20 -19.40
CA LYS A 315 7.51 11.02 -20.20
C LYS A 315 8.28 9.80 -19.71
N ILE A 316 7.60 8.69 -19.56
CA ILE A 316 8.25 7.40 -19.30
C ILE A 316 8.90 6.92 -20.60
N SER A 317 10.17 6.51 -20.55
CA SER A 317 10.84 6.01 -21.75
C SER A 317 10.17 4.71 -22.24
N ARG A 318 10.07 4.52 -23.56
CA ARG A 318 9.53 3.26 -24.15
C ARG A 318 10.28 2.00 -23.67
N LYS A 319 11.50 2.14 -23.17
CA LYS A 319 12.33 1.05 -22.64
C LYS A 319 11.83 0.56 -21.27
N THR A 320 11.42 1.50 -20.42
CA THR A 320 10.84 1.20 -19.10
C THR A 320 9.46 0.56 -19.23
N LEU A 321 8.63 1.03 -20.18
CA LEU A 321 7.32 0.46 -20.50
C LEU A 321 7.41 -1.02 -20.95
N LYS A 322 8.43 -1.37 -21.77
CA LYS A 322 8.60 -2.76 -22.24
C LYS A 322 8.97 -3.72 -21.09
N ASN A 323 9.67 -3.25 -20.06
CA ASN A 323 10.05 -4.05 -18.92
C ASN A 323 8.87 -4.26 -17.95
N THR A 324 8.05 -3.23 -17.70
CA THR A 324 6.81 -3.34 -16.90
C THR A 324 5.77 -4.21 -17.57
N THR A 325 5.60 -4.07 -18.90
CA THR A 325 4.64 -4.89 -19.67
C THR A 325 5.11 -6.35 -19.81
N LYS A 326 6.43 -6.60 -19.86
CA LYS A 326 6.97 -7.98 -19.82
C LYS A 326 6.73 -8.64 -18.47
N SER A 327 6.94 -7.94 -17.38
CA SER A 327 6.62 -8.42 -16.02
C SER A 327 5.14 -8.75 -15.87
N PHE A 328 4.26 -7.86 -16.33
CA PHE A 328 2.79 -8.05 -16.28
C PHE A 328 2.32 -9.22 -17.18
N ASN A 329 2.89 -9.36 -18.38
CA ASN A 329 2.57 -10.45 -19.31
C ASN A 329 3.17 -11.80 -18.90
N MET A 330 4.31 -11.84 -18.19
CA MET A 330 4.81 -13.06 -17.55
C MET A 330 3.90 -13.50 -16.40
N LYS A 331 3.43 -12.58 -15.56
CA LYS A 331 2.47 -12.87 -14.47
C LYS A 331 1.16 -13.43 -15.04
N SER A 332 0.62 -12.86 -16.14
CA SER A 332 -0.62 -13.35 -16.77
C SER A 332 -0.47 -14.71 -17.48
N LYS A 333 0.70 -15.03 -18.03
CA LYS A 333 0.98 -16.34 -18.66
C LYS A 333 1.14 -17.46 -17.61
N ASN A 334 1.80 -17.18 -16.50
CA ASN A 334 1.96 -18.13 -15.39
C ASN A 334 0.59 -18.43 -14.74
N PHE A 335 -0.27 -17.41 -14.61
CA PHE A 335 -1.63 -17.58 -14.08
C PHE A 335 -2.55 -18.42 -15.01
N LYS A 336 -2.41 -18.27 -16.35
CA LYS A 336 -3.14 -19.12 -17.31
C LYS A 336 -2.65 -20.57 -17.29
N LYS A 337 -1.36 -20.81 -16.98
CA LYS A 337 -0.77 -22.14 -16.87
C LYS A 337 -1.27 -22.84 -15.60
N SER A 338 -1.29 -22.16 -14.45
CA SER A 338 -1.85 -22.73 -13.19
C SER A 338 -3.36 -23.02 -13.27
N LYS A 339 -4.16 -22.19 -13.96
CA LYS A 339 -5.58 -22.47 -14.21
C LYS A 339 -5.81 -23.69 -15.09
N LYS A 340 -4.89 -24.00 -16.02
CA LYS A 340 -4.97 -25.20 -16.86
C LYS A 340 -4.63 -26.46 -16.04
N GLU A 341 -3.64 -26.37 -15.15
CA GLU A 341 -3.25 -27.45 -14.25
C GLU A 341 -4.35 -27.77 -13.21
N ILE A 342 -4.99 -26.73 -12.64
CA ILE A 342 -6.12 -26.92 -11.70
C ILE A 342 -7.35 -27.52 -12.40
N LYS A 343 -7.60 -27.20 -13.69
CA LYS A 343 -8.68 -27.84 -14.46
C LYS A 343 -8.39 -29.30 -14.82
N SER A 344 -7.12 -29.68 -15.01
CA SER A 344 -6.76 -31.07 -15.26
C SER A 344 -6.92 -31.97 -14.03
N ILE A 345 -6.69 -31.40 -12.82
CA ILE A 345 -6.85 -32.14 -11.55
C ILE A 345 -8.34 -32.38 -11.22
N ARG A 346 -9.25 -31.46 -11.59
CA ARG A 346 -10.71 -31.66 -11.36
C ARG A 346 -11.37 -32.65 -12.29
N ASN A 347 -10.77 -33.02 -13.41
CA ASN A 347 -11.30 -34.01 -14.34
C ASN A 347 -10.80 -35.44 -14.07
N THR A 348 -9.99 -35.66 -13.03
CA THR A 348 -9.51 -36.99 -12.62
C THR A 348 -10.23 -37.54 -11.39
N ASP A 349 -11.14 -36.77 -10.77
CA ASP A 349 -11.91 -37.22 -9.61
C ASP A 349 -13.38 -37.58 -9.93
N GLU A 350 -13.73 -37.67 -11.23
CA GLU A 350 -15.01 -38.21 -11.73
C GLU A 350 -14.74 -39.40 -12.65
N LEU A 351 -14.26 -40.52 -12.08
CA LEU A 351 -14.35 -41.87 -12.64
C LEU A 351 -14.35 -42.90 -11.51
#